data_3d02a58d025fe3c5241187f918a922ae
#
_entry.id   3d02a58d025fe3c5241187f918a922ae
#
_cell.length_a   1.000
_cell.length_b   1.000
_cell.length_c   1.000
_cell.angle_alpha   90.00
_cell.angle_beta   90.00
_cell.angle_gamma   90.00
#
_symmetry.space_group_name_H-M   'P 1'
#
loop_
_entity.id
_entity.type
_entity.pdbx_description
1 polymer ?
#
loop_
_entity_poly.entity_id
_entity_poly.type
_entity_poly.pdbx_seq_one_letter_code
_entity_poly.pdbx_strand_id
1 'polypeptide(L)'
;FCFFCRFSARLRHSRVIGCRIQRIYSVIIEYTLTVQLLHHFSGSLALAKARNRHLRNVLFERRINRSLGRTEEEYLTSLASSFMVSADNGHAVHPNYADKTDPTNRTYLNGGLVIKHSANQKYTTDAVSAAVMRCLCERAGVPYQEFLNRSDILGGSTLGNISNAQVSLNTVDVGLPQLAMHSPYETAGSKDMAYLEKAFEEFFKSAIRAEGDGTLVLE
;
A
#
# COMPACT_ATOMS: atom_id res chain seq x y z
N PHE A 1 4.04 7.63 -5.12
CA PHE A 1 4.28 6.62 -4.07
C PHE A 1 3.51 6.99 -2.82
N CYS A 2 2.46 6.25 -2.49
CA CYS A 2 1.68 6.43 -1.29
C CYS A 2 1.83 5.21 -0.38
N PHE A 3 2.15 5.44 0.90
CA PHE A 3 2.05 4.43 1.94
C PHE A 3 0.79 4.69 2.75
N PHE A 4 -0.05 3.70 2.86
CA PHE A 4 -1.19 3.73 3.77
C PHE A 4 -1.02 2.63 4.82
N CYS A 5 -0.80 3.03 6.05
CA CYS A 5 -0.80 2.13 7.20
C CYS A 5 -2.03 2.42 8.04
N ARG A 6 -2.82 1.41 8.32
CA ARG A 6 -3.96 1.51 9.24
C ARG A 6 -3.60 0.86 10.57
N PHE A 7 -3.68 1.64 11.65
CA PHE A 7 -3.63 1.13 13.00
C PHE A 7 -5.01 0.64 13.43
N SER A 8 -5.13 -0.65 13.71
CA SER A 8 -6.31 -1.20 14.39
C SER A 8 -6.16 -0.94 15.90
N ALA A 9 -6.76 0.14 16.38
CA ALA A 9 -6.85 0.40 17.80
C ALA A 9 -8.29 0.15 18.26
N ARG A 10 -8.50 -0.87 19.09
CA ARG A 10 -9.74 -1.00 19.84
C ARG A 10 -9.90 0.22 20.78
N LEU A 11 -10.60 1.23 20.32
CA LEU A 11 -11.12 2.29 21.16
C LEU A 11 -12.53 1.90 21.59
N ARG A 12 -12.63 1.17 22.70
CA ARG A 12 -13.87 1.15 23.48
C ARG A 12 -13.90 2.49 24.25
N HIS A 13 -14.96 3.26 24.01
CA HIS A 13 -15.37 4.51 24.68
C HIS A 13 -14.66 5.80 24.23
N SER A 14 -15.25 6.50 23.38
CA SER A 14 -15.79 7.87 23.30
C SER A 14 -15.77 8.42 21.88
N ARG A 15 -16.91 8.87 21.39
CA ARG A 15 -17.08 9.50 20.05
C ARG A 15 -16.17 10.73 19.83
N VAL A 16 -15.72 11.37 20.90
CA VAL A 16 -14.88 12.56 20.86
C VAL A 16 -13.42 12.25 20.52
N ILE A 17 -12.90 11.09 20.98
CA ILE A 17 -11.53 10.66 20.68
C ILE A 17 -11.41 10.16 19.24
N GLY A 18 -12.44 9.48 18.72
CA GLY A 18 -12.48 9.02 17.33
C GLY A 18 -12.31 10.15 16.31
N CYS A 19 -12.98 11.28 16.53
CA CYS A 19 -12.90 12.43 15.63
C CYS A 19 -11.51 13.12 15.63
N ARG A 20 -10.83 13.19 16.79
CA ARG A 20 -9.46 13.74 16.90
C ARG A 20 -8.42 12.83 16.24
N ILE A 21 -8.54 11.51 16.43
CA ILE A 21 -7.64 10.53 15.82
C ILE A 21 -7.82 10.56 14.31
N GLN A 22 -9.03 10.63 13.79
CA GLN A 22 -9.29 10.69 12.34
C GLN A 22 -8.70 11.97 11.71
N ARG A 23 -8.70 13.11 12.40
CA ARG A 23 -8.00 14.32 11.95
C ARG A 23 -6.49 14.18 11.97
N ILE A 24 -5.90 13.49 12.95
CA ILE A 24 -4.47 13.22 13.01
C ILE A 24 -4.06 12.31 11.84
N TYR A 25 -4.85 11.27 11.52
CA TYR A 25 -4.60 10.41 10.37
C TYR A 25 -4.72 11.15 9.03
N SER A 26 -5.70 12.03 8.87
CA SER A 26 -5.84 12.86 7.68
C SER A 26 -4.62 13.75 7.47
N VAL A 27 -4.09 14.37 8.52
CA VAL A 27 -2.87 15.19 8.49
C VAL A 27 -1.64 14.35 8.16
N ILE A 28 -1.53 13.13 8.68
CA ILE A 28 -0.41 12.21 8.37
C ILE A 28 -0.45 11.80 6.89
N ILE A 29 -1.63 11.49 6.36
CA ILE A 29 -1.83 11.14 4.95
C ILE A 29 -1.49 12.33 4.05
N GLU A 30 -1.98 13.52 4.33
CA GLU A 30 -1.69 14.74 3.58
C GLU A 30 -0.20 15.10 3.59
N TYR A 31 0.44 15.02 4.77
CA TYR A 31 1.87 15.29 4.90
C TYR A 31 2.72 14.25 4.16
N THR A 32 2.35 12.98 4.21
CA THR A 32 3.03 11.90 3.50
C THR A 32 2.88 12.04 1.99
N LEU A 33 1.70 12.36 1.49
CA LEU A 33 1.41 12.64 0.07
C LEU A 33 2.20 13.85 -0.46
N THR A 34 2.18 14.96 0.25
CA THR A 34 2.82 16.22 -0.18
C THR A 34 4.35 16.10 -0.23
N VAL A 35 4.94 15.36 0.71
CA VAL A 35 6.40 15.18 0.76
C VAL A 35 6.89 14.20 -0.30
N GLN A 36 6.05 13.27 -0.77
CA GLN A 36 6.43 12.28 -1.79
C GLN A 36 6.42 12.82 -3.22
N LEU A 37 5.53 13.75 -3.54
CA LEU A 37 5.45 14.39 -4.86
C LEU A 37 6.70 15.24 -5.22
N LEU A 38 7.45 15.67 -4.22
CA LEU A 38 8.62 16.56 -4.39
C LEU A 38 9.97 15.86 -4.65
N HIS A 39 10.03 14.51 -4.71
CA HIS A 39 11.31 13.78 -4.69
C HIS A 39 11.52 12.72 -5.79
N HIS A 40 11.02 12.95 -6.97
CA HIS A 40 11.06 11.95 -8.07
C HIS A 40 12.39 11.87 -8.86
N PHE A 41 13.50 12.43 -8.38
CA PHE A 41 14.77 12.45 -9.11
C PHE A 41 15.93 11.81 -8.34
N SER A 42 16.42 10.67 -8.81
CA SER A 42 17.69 9.96 -8.56
C SER A 42 17.64 8.64 -7.75
N GLY A 43 17.91 7.51 -8.42
CA GLY A 43 17.74 6.13 -7.98
C GLY A 43 18.35 5.70 -6.61
N SER A 44 19.66 5.68 -6.41
CA SER A 44 20.27 5.16 -5.16
C SER A 44 20.10 6.09 -3.95
N LEU A 45 20.07 7.40 -4.18
CA LEU A 45 19.79 8.40 -3.15
C LEU A 45 18.33 8.38 -2.70
N ALA A 46 17.41 8.00 -3.59
CA ALA A 46 15.99 7.84 -3.29
C ALA A 46 15.72 6.69 -2.30
N LEU A 47 16.41 5.56 -2.45
CA LEU A 47 16.29 4.41 -1.55
C LEU A 47 16.78 4.73 -0.12
N ALA A 48 17.91 5.40 0.01
CA ALA A 48 18.41 5.84 1.32
C ALA A 48 17.47 6.87 1.98
N LYS A 49 16.91 7.79 1.20
CA LYS A 49 15.91 8.76 1.68
C LYS A 49 14.59 8.10 2.04
N ALA A 50 14.14 7.09 1.29
CA ALA A 50 12.93 6.33 1.59
C ALA A 50 13.08 5.57 2.92
N ARG A 51 14.21 4.90 3.14
CA ARG A 51 14.53 4.22 4.40
C ARG A 51 14.51 5.16 5.59
N ASN A 52 15.14 6.34 5.46
CA ASN A 52 15.16 7.34 6.53
C ASN A 52 13.76 7.93 6.83
N ARG A 53 12.90 8.04 5.82
CA ARG A 53 11.50 8.48 6.02
C ARG A 53 10.68 7.46 6.76
N HIS A 54 10.83 6.19 6.40
CA HIS A 54 10.10 5.13 7.10
C HIS A 54 10.46 5.11 8.57
N LEU A 55 11.75 5.21 8.92
CA LEU A 55 12.20 5.35 10.31
C LEU A 55 11.57 6.56 11.03
N ARG A 56 11.41 7.69 10.34
CA ARG A 56 10.70 8.87 10.89
C ARG A 56 9.23 8.57 11.17
N ASN A 57 8.55 7.85 10.28
CA ASN A 57 7.15 7.47 10.48
C ASN A 57 6.99 6.56 11.71
N VAL A 58 7.81 5.54 11.83
CA VAL A 58 7.83 4.64 13.01
C VAL A 58 8.06 5.42 14.30
N LEU A 59 9.03 6.33 14.31
CA LEU A 59 9.30 7.17 15.48
C LEU A 59 8.11 8.09 15.80
N PHE A 60 7.42 8.59 14.77
CA PHE A 60 6.25 9.43 14.94
C PHE A 60 5.07 8.64 15.51
N GLU A 61 4.82 7.44 15.01
CA GLU A 61 3.80 6.52 15.53
C GLU A 61 4.05 6.15 16.99
N ARG A 62 5.28 5.84 17.36
CA ARG A 62 5.66 5.61 18.76
C ARG A 62 5.41 6.83 19.65
N ARG A 63 5.68 8.03 19.15
CA ARG A 63 5.38 9.27 19.90
C ARG A 63 3.88 9.47 20.09
N ILE A 64 3.06 9.20 19.06
CA ILE A 64 1.60 9.23 19.17
C ILE A 64 1.15 8.23 20.23
N ASN A 65 1.64 6.98 20.15
CA ASN A 65 1.30 5.94 21.11
C ASN A 65 1.61 6.35 22.56
N ARG A 66 2.80 6.91 22.79
CA ARG A 66 3.20 7.44 24.11
C ARG A 66 2.34 8.61 24.55
N SER A 67 1.97 9.52 23.66
CA SER A 67 1.09 10.67 24.00
C SER A 67 -0.33 10.23 24.33
N LEU A 68 -0.75 9.05 23.89
CA LEU A 68 -2.02 8.40 24.26
C LEU A 68 -1.92 7.59 25.57
N GLY A 69 -0.77 7.63 26.25
CA GLY A 69 -0.55 6.89 27.49
C GLY A 69 -0.38 5.37 27.31
N ARG A 70 -0.11 4.91 26.10
CA ARG A 70 0.04 3.49 25.80
C ARG A 70 1.46 3.01 26.08
N THR A 71 1.56 1.75 26.49
CA THR A 71 2.81 1.03 26.70
C THR A 71 3.45 0.62 25.37
N GLU A 72 4.72 0.22 25.43
CA GLU A 72 5.41 -0.33 24.25
C GLU A 72 4.77 -1.66 23.79
N GLU A 73 4.29 -2.49 24.74
CA GLU A 73 3.60 -3.75 24.41
C GLU A 73 2.29 -3.50 23.66
N GLU A 74 1.51 -2.53 24.06
CA GLU A 74 0.29 -2.14 23.35
C GLU A 74 0.61 -1.59 21.96
N TYR A 75 1.76 -0.91 21.78
CA TYR A 75 2.24 -0.47 20.48
C TYR A 75 2.61 -1.66 19.59
N LEU A 76 3.38 -2.61 20.10
CA LEU A 76 3.78 -3.81 19.35
C LEU A 76 2.57 -4.68 18.98
N THR A 77 1.61 -4.84 19.90
CA THR A 77 0.34 -5.52 19.63
C THR A 77 -0.46 -4.82 18.52
N SER A 78 -0.47 -3.49 18.52
CA SER A 78 -1.16 -2.72 17.47
C SER A 78 -0.46 -2.86 16.12
N LEU A 79 0.86 -2.96 16.08
CA LEU A 79 1.59 -3.25 14.84
C LEU A 79 1.26 -4.64 14.30
N ALA A 80 1.28 -5.67 15.15
CA ALA A 80 0.96 -7.04 14.75
C ALA A 80 -0.46 -7.19 14.18
N SER A 81 -1.40 -6.36 14.62
CA SER A 81 -2.78 -6.31 14.12
C SER A 81 -3.02 -5.28 13.01
N SER A 82 -1.97 -4.62 12.53
CA SER A 82 -2.07 -3.60 11.48
C SER A 82 -1.94 -4.20 10.08
N PHE A 83 -2.48 -3.49 9.10
CA PHE A 83 -2.39 -3.83 7.70
C PHE A 83 -1.91 -2.62 6.90
N MET A 84 -0.97 -2.84 5.98
CA MET A 84 -0.39 -1.79 5.16
C MET A 84 -0.73 -2.00 3.68
N VAL A 85 -1.14 -0.94 3.01
CA VAL A 85 -1.21 -0.90 1.55
C VAL A 85 -0.05 -0.07 1.03
N SER A 86 0.84 -0.71 0.27
CA SER A 86 1.94 -0.07 -0.45
C SER A 86 1.48 0.22 -1.87
N ALA A 87 1.31 1.50 -2.20
CA ALA A 87 0.79 1.91 -3.51
C ALA A 87 1.90 2.48 -4.39
N ASP A 88 2.14 1.82 -5.51
CA ASP A 88 3.08 2.21 -6.53
C ASP A 88 2.61 1.65 -7.88
N ASN A 89 2.71 2.44 -8.97
CA ASN A 89 2.19 2.01 -10.26
C ASN A 89 2.91 0.76 -10.80
N GLY A 90 2.19 -0.01 -11.61
CA GLY A 90 2.69 -1.19 -12.30
C GLY A 90 2.72 -0.99 -13.81
N HIS A 91 3.55 -1.75 -14.53
CA HIS A 91 3.56 -1.69 -15.98
C HIS A 91 2.28 -2.25 -16.58
N ALA A 92 1.64 -1.46 -17.45
CA ALA A 92 0.61 -1.96 -18.36
C ALA A 92 1.25 -2.64 -19.57
N VAL A 93 0.50 -3.51 -20.25
CA VAL A 93 0.92 -4.11 -21.52
C VAL A 93 1.08 -3.01 -22.56
N HIS A 94 2.29 -2.88 -23.09
CA HIS A 94 2.54 -1.93 -24.18
C HIS A 94 2.11 -2.56 -25.52
N PRO A 95 1.30 -1.89 -26.34
CA PRO A 95 0.78 -2.47 -27.60
C PRO A 95 1.85 -3.05 -28.53
N ASN A 96 2.99 -2.37 -28.64
CA ASN A 96 4.08 -2.78 -29.53
C ASN A 96 5.07 -3.75 -28.86
N TYR A 97 4.99 -3.99 -27.55
CA TYR A 97 5.95 -4.78 -26.78
C TYR A 97 5.24 -5.71 -25.78
N ALA A 98 4.13 -6.33 -26.22
CA ALA A 98 3.37 -7.25 -25.40
C ALA A 98 4.19 -8.48 -24.96
N ASP A 99 5.23 -8.81 -25.67
CA ASP A 99 6.20 -9.86 -25.36
C ASP A 99 7.05 -9.56 -24.11
N LYS A 100 7.13 -8.30 -23.67
CA LYS A 100 7.87 -7.88 -22.47
C LYS A 100 7.10 -8.11 -21.18
N THR A 101 5.81 -8.40 -21.26
CA THR A 101 4.96 -8.68 -20.11
C THR A 101 4.81 -10.18 -19.86
N ASP A 102 4.39 -10.54 -18.65
CA ASP A 102 4.02 -11.92 -18.34
C ASP A 102 2.90 -12.39 -19.29
N PRO A 103 3.01 -13.59 -19.89
CA PRO A 103 2.03 -14.04 -20.88
C PRO A 103 0.64 -14.33 -20.28
N THR A 104 0.56 -14.63 -18.98
CA THR A 104 -0.66 -15.05 -18.30
C THR A 104 -1.33 -13.88 -17.55
N ASN A 105 -0.53 -13.08 -16.84
CA ASN A 105 -1.03 -11.98 -15.98
C ASN A 105 -0.77 -10.64 -16.66
N ARG A 106 -1.69 -10.23 -17.51
CA ARG A 106 -1.58 -9.02 -18.31
C ARG A 106 -2.43 -7.90 -17.72
N THR A 107 -1.83 -6.74 -17.53
CA THR A 107 -2.50 -5.55 -16.98
C THR A 107 -2.71 -4.50 -18.06
N TYR A 108 -3.90 -3.93 -18.09
CA TYR A 108 -4.34 -2.96 -19.10
C TYR A 108 -4.81 -1.67 -18.45
N LEU A 109 -4.63 -0.54 -19.15
CA LEU A 109 -5.18 0.74 -18.75
C LEU A 109 -6.70 0.66 -18.64
N ASN A 110 -7.28 1.32 -17.65
CA ASN A 110 -8.71 1.30 -17.32
C ASN A 110 -9.24 -0.09 -16.90
N GLY A 111 -8.36 -1.04 -16.63
CA GLY A 111 -8.69 -2.37 -16.12
C GLY A 111 -8.82 -2.44 -14.59
N GLY A 112 -8.62 -1.35 -13.91
CA GLY A 112 -8.73 -1.24 -12.45
C GLY A 112 -7.40 -1.39 -11.71
N LEU A 113 -7.53 -1.62 -10.40
CA LEU A 113 -6.39 -1.73 -9.49
C LEU A 113 -5.50 -2.93 -9.86
N VAL A 114 -4.21 -2.75 -9.76
CA VAL A 114 -3.21 -3.81 -9.99
C VAL A 114 -2.71 -4.31 -8.64
N ILE A 115 -2.87 -5.61 -8.36
CA ILE A 115 -2.28 -6.31 -7.21
C ILE A 115 -0.98 -6.95 -7.69
N LYS A 116 0.13 -6.60 -7.06
CA LYS A 116 1.46 -6.99 -7.51
C LYS A 116 2.00 -8.18 -6.75
N HIS A 117 2.49 -9.19 -7.45
CA HIS A 117 3.09 -10.39 -6.88
C HIS A 117 4.55 -10.54 -7.30
N SER A 118 5.38 -11.08 -6.43
CA SER A 118 6.78 -11.35 -6.71
C SER A 118 7.28 -12.52 -5.88
N ALA A 119 7.68 -13.61 -6.54
CA ALA A 119 8.22 -14.79 -5.87
C ALA A 119 9.52 -14.50 -5.10
N ASN A 120 10.30 -13.52 -5.54
CA ASN A 120 11.55 -13.10 -4.88
C ASN A 120 11.35 -11.94 -3.89
N GLN A 121 10.12 -11.71 -3.44
CA GLN A 121 9.75 -10.72 -2.41
C GLN A 121 10.19 -9.27 -2.73
N LYS A 122 10.27 -8.92 -4.00
CA LYS A 122 10.42 -7.51 -4.40
C LYS A 122 9.15 -6.70 -4.24
N TYR A 123 8.01 -7.39 -4.16
CA TYR A 123 6.72 -6.89 -3.68
C TYR A 123 6.35 -7.69 -2.44
N THR A 124 5.72 -7.05 -1.47
CA THR A 124 5.41 -7.64 -0.15
C THR A 124 4.15 -8.50 -0.15
N THR A 125 3.38 -8.47 -1.23
CA THR A 125 2.12 -9.19 -1.35
C THR A 125 2.30 -10.69 -1.17
N ASP A 126 1.54 -11.25 -0.25
CA ASP A 126 1.35 -12.69 -0.05
C ASP A 126 -0.10 -13.10 -0.39
N ALA A 127 -0.42 -14.37 -0.20
CA ALA A 127 -1.74 -14.88 -0.52
C ALA A 127 -2.85 -14.24 0.34
N VAL A 128 -2.55 -13.97 1.62
CA VAL A 128 -3.51 -13.44 2.58
C VAL A 128 -3.77 -11.96 2.31
N SER A 129 -2.71 -11.18 2.16
CA SER A 129 -2.82 -9.75 1.87
C SER A 129 -3.45 -9.48 0.50
N ALA A 130 -3.18 -10.32 -0.50
CA ALA A 130 -3.87 -10.28 -1.78
C ALA A 130 -5.37 -10.56 -1.63
N ALA A 131 -5.75 -11.58 -0.85
CA ALA A 131 -7.15 -11.93 -0.61
C ALA A 131 -7.91 -10.76 0.06
N VAL A 132 -7.32 -10.13 1.06
CA VAL A 132 -7.89 -8.93 1.71
C VAL A 132 -8.13 -7.83 0.68
N MET A 133 -7.14 -7.54 -0.18
CA MET A 133 -7.28 -6.47 -1.17
C MET A 133 -8.34 -6.80 -2.23
N ARG A 134 -8.44 -8.06 -2.66
CA ARG A 134 -9.51 -8.51 -3.57
C ARG A 134 -10.89 -8.30 -2.94
N CYS A 135 -11.10 -8.73 -1.69
CA CYS A 135 -12.35 -8.49 -0.97
C CYS A 135 -12.70 -7.00 -0.87
N LEU A 136 -11.72 -6.14 -0.61
CA LEU A 136 -11.92 -4.69 -0.57
C LEU A 136 -12.34 -4.15 -1.95
N CYS A 137 -11.70 -4.58 -3.02
CA CYS A 137 -12.08 -4.20 -4.38
C CYS A 137 -13.49 -4.67 -4.73
N GLU A 138 -13.86 -5.89 -4.37
CA GLU A 138 -15.20 -6.44 -4.58
C GLU A 138 -16.27 -5.67 -3.82
N ARG A 139 -16.04 -5.32 -2.54
CA ARG A 139 -16.93 -4.47 -1.73
C ARG A 139 -17.10 -3.07 -2.33
N ALA A 140 -16.01 -2.50 -2.83
CA ALA A 140 -16.01 -1.19 -3.46
C ALA A 140 -16.60 -1.18 -4.89
N GLY A 141 -16.87 -2.36 -5.48
CA GLY A 141 -17.27 -2.49 -6.88
C GLY A 141 -16.18 -2.02 -7.85
N VAL A 142 -14.91 -2.26 -7.50
CA VAL A 142 -13.72 -1.85 -8.26
C VAL A 142 -13.13 -3.06 -8.97
N PRO A 143 -12.91 -3.01 -10.29
CA PRO A 143 -12.18 -4.07 -10.98
C PRO A 143 -10.71 -4.08 -10.53
N TYR A 144 -10.12 -5.27 -10.53
CA TYR A 144 -8.69 -5.45 -10.23
C TYR A 144 -8.02 -6.42 -11.19
N GLN A 145 -6.71 -6.35 -11.27
CA GLN A 145 -5.86 -7.15 -12.14
C GLN A 145 -4.66 -7.68 -11.35
N GLU A 146 -4.21 -8.88 -11.68
CA GLU A 146 -2.99 -9.44 -11.10
C GLU A 146 -1.79 -9.07 -11.95
N PHE A 147 -0.69 -8.71 -11.31
CA PHE A 147 0.55 -8.35 -11.97
C PHE A 147 1.71 -9.20 -11.46
N LEU A 148 2.40 -9.81 -12.41
CA LEU A 148 3.69 -10.45 -12.19
C LEU A 148 4.68 -9.93 -13.24
N ASN A 149 5.92 -9.77 -12.84
CA ASN A 149 6.98 -9.58 -13.81
C ASN A 149 7.22 -10.90 -14.56
N ARG A 150 7.54 -10.81 -15.82
CA ARG A 150 8.03 -11.95 -16.59
C ARG A 150 9.26 -12.55 -15.90
N SER A 151 9.32 -13.89 -15.77
CA SER A 151 10.29 -14.57 -14.90
C SER A 151 11.76 -14.37 -15.31
N ASP A 152 12.00 -14.09 -16.59
CA ASP A 152 13.33 -13.84 -17.16
C ASP A 152 13.73 -12.36 -17.21
N ILE A 153 12.87 -11.46 -16.71
CA ILE A 153 13.13 -10.02 -16.65
C ILE A 153 13.27 -9.58 -15.18
N LEU A 154 14.34 -8.86 -14.89
CA LEU A 154 14.52 -8.24 -13.59
C LEU A 154 13.46 -7.19 -13.36
N GLY A 155 12.57 -7.48 -12.38
CA GLY A 155 11.58 -6.51 -11.90
C GLY A 155 12.19 -5.46 -11.00
N GLY A 156 11.52 -4.31 -10.91
CA GLY A 156 11.78 -3.29 -9.90
C GLY A 156 11.38 -3.75 -8.50
N SER A 157 11.56 -2.88 -7.53
CA SER A 157 11.18 -3.06 -6.13
C SER A 157 10.34 -1.87 -5.69
N THR A 158 9.46 -2.09 -4.72
CA THR A 158 8.60 -1.05 -4.15
C THR A 158 9.12 -0.58 -2.80
N LEU A 159 8.53 0.49 -2.30
CA LEU A 159 8.81 0.94 -0.94
C LEU A 159 8.21 0.00 0.12
N GLY A 160 7.23 -0.82 -0.25
CA GLY A 160 6.60 -1.79 0.63
C GLY A 160 7.60 -2.75 1.27
N ASN A 161 8.47 -3.36 0.49
CA ASN A 161 9.48 -4.27 1.02
C ASN A 161 10.53 -3.57 1.89
N ILE A 162 10.88 -2.31 1.59
CA ILE A 162 11.77 -1.51 2.44
C ILE A 162 11.11 -1.20 3.79
N SER A 163 9.83 -0.85 3.76
CA SER A 163 9.03 -0.62 4.96
C SER A 163 8.92 -1.89 5.79
N ASN A 164 8.57 -2.99 5.15
CA ASN A 164 8.36 -4.27 5.83
C ASN A 164 9.65 -4.84 6.44
N ALA A 165 10.80 -4.54 5.85
CA ALA A 165 12.11 -4.87 6.43
C ALA A 165 12.43 -4.06 7.71
N GLN A 166 11.78 -2.93 7.95
CA GLN A 166 11.96 -2.12 9.15
C GLN A 166 10.90 -2.42 10.22
N VAL A 167 9.67 -2.62 9.79
CA VAL A 167 8.53 -2.96 10.64
C VAL A 167 7.70 -4.01 9.90
N SER A 168 7.72 -5.24 10.41
CA SER A 168 6.99 -6.35 9.81
C SER A 168 5.48 -6.15 9.99
N LEU A 169 4.79 -5.93 8.88
CA LEU A 169 3.34 -5.75 8.82
C LEU A 169 2.74 -6.64 7.74
N ASN A 170 1.49 -7.05 7.91
CA ASN A 170 0.72 -7.61 6.80
C ASN A 170 0.59 -6.55 5.71
N THR A 171 1.17 -6.79 4.54
CA THR A 171 1.31 -5.76 3.51
C THR A 171 0.91 -6.27 2.14
N VAL A 172 0.14 -5.46 1.41
CA VAL A 172 -0.15 -5.66 -0.01
C VAL A 172 0.47 -4.57 -0.84
N ASP A 173 1.13 -4.92 -1.93
CA ASP A 173 1.61 -3.98 -2.95
C ASP A 173 0.58 -3.87 -4.07
N VAL A 174 0.08 -2.66 -4.28
CA VAL A 174 -0.92 -2.35 -5.31
C VAL A 174 -0.45 -1.18 -6.17
N GLY A 175 -1.18 -0.90 -7.24
CA GLY A 175 -0.90 0.28 -8.05
C GLY A 175 -1.91 0.48 -9.17
N LEU A 176 -1.63 1.42 -10.05
CA LEU A 176 -2.36 1.62 -11.28
C LEU A 176 -1.53 1.13 -12.47
N PRO A 177 -2.16 0.57 -13.50
CA PRO A 177 -1.47 0.22 -14.72
C PRO A 177 -0.99 1.48 -15.44
N GLN A 178 0.27 1.49 -15.86
CA GLN A 178 0.92 2.66 -16.45
C GLN A 178 1.78 2.27 -17.65
N LEU A 179 1.74 3.09 -18.68
CA LEU A 179 2.66 3.04 -19.82
C LEU A 179 3.76 4.08 -19.67
N ALA A 180 4.90 3.83 -20.29
CA ALA A 180 6.05 4.72 -20.34
C ALA A 180 6.51 5.22 -18.94
N MET A 181 6.47 4.34 -17.94
CA MET A 181 6.92 4.61 -16.58
C MET A 181 8.34 5.19 -16.56
N HIS A 182 8.55 6.22 -15.75
CA HIS A 182 9.79 6.99 -15.61
C HIS A 182 10.16 7.83 -16.83
N SER A 183 9.26 8.00 -17.78
CA SER A 183 9.45 8.89 -18.93
C SER A 183 8.67 10.20 -18.76
N PRO A 184 8.94 11.24 -19.57
CA PRO A 184 8.11 12.46 -19.58
C PRO A 184 6.70 12.24 -20.17
N TYR A 185 6.42 11.05 -20.71
CA TYR A 185 5.13 10.69 -21.31
C TYR A 185 4.41 9.58 -20.55
N GLU A 186 4.57 9.51 -19.25
CA GLU A 186 3.83 8.56 -18.41
C GLU A 186 2.33 8.67 -18.65
N THR A 187 1.69 7.54 -18.92
CA THR A 187 0.29 7.47 -19.30
C THR A 187 -0.43 6.46 -18.42
N ALA A 188 -1.50 6.87 -17.76
CA ALA A 188 -2.38 6.01 -16.97
C ALA A 188 -3.82 6.06 -17.51
N GLY A 189 -4.63 5.09 -17.13
CA GLY A 189 -6.04 5.05 -17.50
C GLY A 189 -6.85 6.11 -16.74
N SER A 190 -7.70 6.84 -17.43
CA SER A 190 -8.51 7.91 -16.82
C SER A 190 -9.50 7.40 -15.76
N LYS A 191 -9.94 6.13 -15.85
CA LYS A 191 -10.84 5.49 -14.89
C LYS A 191 -10.09 4.93 -13.68
N ASP A 192 -8.82 4.57 -13.85
CA ASP A 192 -8.05 3.84 -12.83
C ASP A 192 -7.86 4.68 -11.56
N MET A 193 -7.71 6.01 -11.69
CA MET A 193 -7.63 6.90 -10.53
C MET A 193 -8.90 6.83 -9.67
N ALA A 194 -10.08 6.88 -10.29
CA ALA A 194 -11.34 6.78 -9.57
C ALA A 194 -11.55 5.40 -8.95
N TYR A 195 -11.02 4.35 -9.57
CA TYR A 195 -11.03 3.00 -8.98
C TYR A 195 -10.11 2.91 -7.76
N LEU A 196 -8.92 3.49 -7.83
CA LEU A 196 -7.99 3.54 -6.70
C LEU A 196 -8.60 4.30 -5.51
N GLU A 197 -9.21 5.45 -5.77
CA GLU A 197 -9.88 6.26 -4.76
C GLU A 197 -10.97 5.46 -4.04
N LYS A 198 -11.87 4.79 -4.77
CA LYS A 198 -12.92 3.95 -4.20
C LYS A 198 -12.36 2.77 -3.38
N ALA A 199 -11.34 2.09 -3.90
CA ALA A 199 -10.72 0.98 -3.19
C ALA A 199 -10.08 1.43 -1.87
N PHE A 200 -9.44 2.59 -1.85
CA PHE A 200 -8.84 3.15 -0.65
C PHE A 200 -9.88 3.70 0.32
N GLU A 201 -10.95 4.28 -0.18
CA GLU A 201 -12.07 4.68 0.66
C GLU A 201 -12.66 3.47 1.40
N GLU A 202 -12.85 2.35 0.72
CA GLU A 202 -13.30 1.10 1.33
C GLU A 202 -12.26 0.57 2.33
N PHE A 203 -10.97 0.57 1.99
CA PHE A 203 -9.90 0.18 2.91
C PHE A 203 -9.94 0.98 4.21
N PHE A 204 -10.14 2.30 4.13
CA PHE A 204 -10.19 3.16 5.32
C PHE A 204 -11.50 3.05 6.12
N LYS A 205 -12.58 2.63 5.50
CA LYS A 205 -13.86 2.36 6.17
C LYS A 205 -13.86 1.01 6.87
N SER A 206 -13.22 0.00 6.28
CA SER A 206 -13.21 -1.38 6.80
C SER A 206 -12.32 -1.53 8.03
N ALA A 207 -12.67 -2.41 8.95
CA ALA A 207 -11.77 -2.87 10.00
C ALA A 207 -11.17 -4.23 9.62
N ILE A 208 -9.84 -4.31 9.59
CA ILE A 208 -9.11 -5.57 9.38
C ILE A 208 -8.63 -6.05 10.75
N ARG A 209 -9.04 -7.25 11.15
CA ARG A 209 -8.71 -7.83 12.45
C ARG A 209 -8.10 -9.21 12.28
N ALA A 210 -6.94 -9.43 12.90
CA ALA A 210 -6.32 -10.76 12.99
C ALA A 210 -6.91 -11.53 14.18
N GLU A 211 -7.28 -12.78 13.97
CA GLU A 211 -7.88 -13.69 14.96
C GLU A 211 -6.92 -14.81 15.40
N GLY A 212 -5.63 -14.55 15.46
CA GLY A 212 -4.63 -15.39 16.11
C GLY A 212 -4.28 -16.74 15.43
N ASP A 213 -5.12 -17.27 14.58
CA ASP A 213 -4.95 -18.54 13.85
C ASP A 213 -4.53 -18.34 12.37
N GLY A 214 -4.15 -17.12 12.00
CA GLY A 214 -3.88 -16.73 10.61
C GLY A 214 -5.13 -16.23 9.88
N THR A 215 -6.30 -16.24 10.50
CA THR A 215 -7.53 -15.67 9.94
C THR A 215 -7.52 -14.16 10.06
N LEU A 216 -7.84 -13.48 8.96
CA LEU A 216 -8.14 -12.05 8.93
C LEU A 216 -9.63 -11.84 8.69
N VAL A 217 -10.28 -11.12 9.59
CA VAL A 217 -11.68 -10.72 9.47
C VAL A 217 -11.74 -9.29 8.97
N LEU A 218 -12.54 -9.09 7.93
CA LEU A 218 -12.81 -7.79 7.32
C LEU A 218 -14.22 -7.35 7.71
N GLU A 219 -14.34 -6.32 8.57
CA GLU A 219 -15.60 -5.73 9.05
C GLU A 219 -15.90 -4.39 8.36
#